data_cd098098044be7a04ba0e070b2d678f7
#
_entry.id   cd098098044be7a04ba0e070b2d678f7
#
_cell.length_a   1.000
_cell.length_b   1.000
_cell.length_c   1.000
_cell.angle_alpha   90.00
_cell.angle_beta   90.00
_cell.angle_gamma   90.00
#
_symmetry.space_group_name_H-M   'P 1'
#
loop_
_entity.id
_entity.type
_entity.pdbx_description
1 polymer ?
#
loop_
_entity_poly.entity_id
_entity_poly.type
_entity_poly.pdbx_seq_one_letter_code
_entity_poly.pdbx_strand_id
1 'polypeptide(L)'
;STAWTHTIFSDIRQKAEAASRQMALEYGEPLWCKGTGMRNTHVMAVAPTVSNSRINSCSAGIEPQPANVYVFNGAKGTFIVKNPELEHLLDSKGKNLDKYWDQILVDNGSVANLPSDVLSEDEKEIFLTFPEINQLALIQQAAVRQKYIDQTQSLNVAFDPTDSPRWINQVHMEAWKLGIKTLYYLRTDSVIKGDLGSRTADDCLACDG
;
A
#
# COMPACT_ATOMS: atom_id res chain seq x y z
N SER A 1 1.05 15.57 0.85
CA SER A 1 0.40 14.29 0.60
C SER A 1 -1.02 14.18 1.16
N THR A 2 -1.32 14.55 2.42
CA THR A 2 -2.70 14.49 2.98
C THR A 2 -3.71 15.33 2.18
N ALA A 3 -3.30 16.48 1.62
CA ALA A 3 -4.16 17.28 0.75
C ALA A 3 -4.56 16.52 -0.53
N TRP A 4 -3.62 15.85 -1.19
CA TRP A 4 -3.91 14.99 -2.34
C TRP A 4 -4.84 13.83 -1.96
N THR A 5 -4.58 13.17 -0.84
CA THR A 5 -5.44 12.10 -0.32
C THR A 5 -6.88 12.61 -0.13
N HIS A 6 -7.04 13.79 0.47
CA HIS A 6 -8.35 14.43 0.61
C HIS A 6 -9.03 14.64 -0.75
N THR A 7 -8.35 15.31 -1.68
CA THR A 7 -8.91 15.64 -3.00
C THR A 7 -9.35 14.38 -3.76
N ILE A 8 -8.47 13.38 -3.84
CA ILE A 8 -8.76 12.14 -4.57
C ILE A 8 -9.94 11.39 -3.95
N PHE A 9 -9.90 11.14 -2.64
CA PHE A 9 -10.93 10.32 -2.00
C PHE A 9 -12.28 11.03 -1.86
N SER A 10 -12.31 12.36 -1.72
CA SER A 10 -13.55 13.13 -1.76
C SER A 10 -14.21 13.08 -3.14
N ASP A 11 -13.43 13.21 -4.22
CA ASP A 11 -13.94 13.13 -5.60
C ASP A 11 -14.49 11.73 -5.91
N ILE A 12 -13.73 10.67 -5.57
CA ILE A 12 -14.19 9.29 -5.73
C ILE A 12 -15.50 9.06 -4.96
N ARG A 13 -15.59 9.53 -3.72
CA ARG A 13 -16.80 9.39 -2.88
C ARG A 13 -18.00 10.06 -3.53
N GLN A 14 -17.87 11.30 -3.97
CA GLN A 14 -18.94 12.03 -4.62
C GLN A 14 -19.45 11.32 -5.87
N LYS A 15 -18.53 10.87 -6.72
CA LYS A 15 -18.87 10.14 -7.96
C LYS A 15 -19.53 8.79 -7.70
N ALA A 16 -19.05 8.06 -6.71
CA ALA A 16 -19.62 6.76 -6.33
C ALA A 16 -21.04 6.92 -5.79
N GLU A 17 -21.30 7.93 -4.95
CA GLU A 17 -22.65 8.22 -4.45
C GLU A 17 -23.58 8.70 -5.57
N ALA A 18 -23.11 9.57 -6.46
CA ALA A 18 -23.92 10.03 -7.59
C ALA A 18 -24.31 8.85 -8.50
N ALA A 19 -23.36 7.96 -8.81
CA ALA A 19 -23.63 6.75 -9.59
C ALA A 19 -24.65 5.84 -8.89
N SER A 20 -24.51 5.63 -7.57
CA SER A 20 -25.44 4.81 -6.79
C SER A 20 -26.87 5.41 -6.78
N ARG A 21 -27.00 6.75 -6.69
CA ARG A 21 -28.29 7.44 -6.79
C ARG A 21 -28.90 7.29 -8.18
N GLN A 22 -28.09 7.46 -9.23
CA GLN A 22 -28.56 7.26 -10.61
C GLN A 22 -29.05 5.82 -10.83
N MET A 23 -28.31 4.82 -10.33
CA MET A 23 -28.73 3.43 -10.39
C MET A 23 -30.04 3.16 -9.61
N ALA A 24 -30.26 3.86 -8.49
CA ALA A 24 -31.51 3.75 -7.73
C ALA A 24 -32.72 4.29 -8.51
N LEU A 25 -32.53 5.36 -9.30
CA LEU A 25 -33.58 5.90 -10.18
C LEU A 25 -33.90 4.92 -11.34
N GLU A 26 -32.87 4.28 -11.92
CA GLU A 26 -33.03 3.37 -13.06
C GLU A 26 -33.57 1.99 -12.67
N TYR A 27 -33.09 1.43 -11.57
CA TYR A 27 -33.33 0.02 -11.19
C TYR A 27 -34.08 -0.12 -9.85
N GLY A 28 -34.46 0.99 -9.22
CA GLY A 28 -35.10 1.01 -7.91
C GLY A 28 -34.12 0.78 -6.75
N GLU A 29 -34.61 1.04 -5.55
CA GLU A 29 -33.87 0.82 -4.31
C GLU A 29 -34.02 -0.63 -3.85
N PRO A 30 -32.94 -1.35 -3.53
CA PRO A 30 -33.01 -2.67 -2.90
C PRO A 30 -33.57 -2.55 -1.47
N LEU A 31 -33.96 -3.67 -0.88
CA LEU A 31 -34.60 -3.72 0.44
C LEU A 31 -33.85 -2.94 1.50
N TRP A 32 -32.52 -3.13 1.57
CA TRP A 32 -31.65 -2.47 2.57
C TRP A 32 -31.33 -1.00 2.29
N CYS A 33 -31.70 -0.49 1.13
CA CYS A 33 -31.51 0.92 0.76
C CYS A 33 -32.82 1.70 0.69
N LYS A 34 -33.95 1.09 1.08
CA LYS A 34 -35.27 1.66 0.91
C LYS A 34 -35.43 3.01 1.63
N GLY A 35 -35.77 4.05 0.88
CA GLY A 35 -35.93 5.43 1.40
C GLY A 35 -34.63 6.22 1.51
N THR A 36 -33.50 5.67 1.04
CA THR A 36 -32.19 6.36 1.08
C THR A 36 -31.85 7.12 -0.18
N GLY A 37 -32.53 6.85 -1.29
CA GLY A 37 -32.17 7.33 -2.63
C GLY A 37 -30.92 6.67 -3.21
N MET A 38 -30.45 5.56 -2.62
CA MET A 38 -29.23 4.87 -3.01
C MET A 38 -29.55 3.44 -3.47
N ARG A 39 -28.74 2.90 -4.36
CA ARG A 39 -28.79 1.47 -4.73
C ARG A 39 -27.83 0.61 -3.92
N ASN A 40 -26.77 1.18 -3.38
CA ASN A 40 -25.74 0.48 -2.64
C ASN A 40 -25.71 0.95 -1.19
N THR A 41 -25.67 0.02 -0.24
CA THR A 41 -25.52 0.32 1.20
C THR A 41 -24.14 0.87 1.52
N HIS A 42 -23.13 0.47 0.77
CA HIS A 42 -21.75 0.91 0.89
C HIS A 42 -21.16 1.12 -0.51
N VAL A 43 -20.32 2.10 -0.67
CA VAL A 43 -19.73 2.45 -1.98
C VAL A 43 -18.21 2.47 -1.99
N MET A 44 -17.54 2.47 -0.83
CA MET A 44 -16.09 2.52 -0.76
C MET A 44 -15.50 1.63 0.34
N ALA A 45 -14.50 0.85 -0.04
CA ALA A 45 -13.60 0.09 0.83
C ALA A 45 -12.18 0.12 0.23
N VAL A 46 -11.18 -0.18 1.04
CA VAL A 46 -9.81 -0.45 0.55
C VAL A 46 -9.50 -1.92 0.80
N ALA A 47 -9.43 -2.67 -0.30
CA ALA A 47 -9.07 -4.10 -0.29
C ALA A 47 -7.55 -4.31 -0.40
N PRO A 48 -7.00 -5.47 -0.01
CA PRO A 48 -5.56 -5.74 -0.05
C PRO A 48 -5.00 -5.89 -1.49
N THR A 49 -5.77 -6.31 -2.47
CA THR A 49 -5.50 -6.37 -3.93
C THR A 49 -4.13 -6.93 -4.34
N VAL A 50 -3.60 -7.94 -3.64
CA VAL A 50 -2.25 -8.47 -3.84
C VAL A 50 -2.04 -9.00 -5.26
N SER A 51 -2.96 -9.82 -5.79
CA SER A 51 -2.82 -10.38 -7.14
C SER A 51 -2.97 -9.31 -8.23
N ASN A 52 -3.92 -8.39 -8.06
CA ASN A 52 -4.16 -7.31 -9.02
C ASN A 52 -3.00 -6.32 -9.11
N SER A 53 -2.31 -6.07 -8.00
CA SER A 53 -1.14 -5.18 -7.98
C SER A 53 -0.01 -5.68 -8.88
N ARG A 54 0.19 -7.00 -8.95
CA ARG A 54 1.19 -7.62 -9.81
C ARG A 54 0.88 -7.44 -11.30
N ILE A 55 -0.41 -7.52 -11.66
CA ILE A 55 -0.84 -7.30 -13.05
C ILE A 55 -0.65 -5.84 -13.46
N ASN A 56 -0.89 -4.91 -12.53
CA ASN A 56 -0.82 -3.48 -12.77
C ASN A 56 0.57 -2.87 -12.46
N SER A 57 1.56 -3.68 -12.06
CA SER A 57 2.92 -3.24 -11.70
C SER A 57 2.92 -2.09 -10.66
N CYS A 58 2.07 -2.21 -9.63
CA CYS A 58 1.96 -1.22 -8.55
C CYS A 58 2.02 -1.89 -7.18
N SER A 59 2.02 -1.11 -6.10
CA SER A 59 1.95 -1.65 -4.73
C SER A 59 0.58 -2.26 -4.44
N ALA A 60 0.54 -3.26 -3.55
CA ALA A 60 -0.70 -3.88 -3.13
C ALA A 60 -1.53 -2.95 -2.22
N GLY A 61 -2.84 -2.96 -2.39
CA GLY A 61 -3.75 -2.17 -1.58
C GLY A 61 -3.49 -0.67 -1.66
N ILE A 62 -3.32 -0.04 -0.50
CA ILE A 62 -3.07 1.39 -0.34
C ILE A 62 -1.67 1.66 0.25
N GLU A 63 -0.84 0.66 0.31
CA GLU A 63 0.45 0.69 0.98
C GLU A 63 1.57 1.18 0.05
N PRO A 64 2.63 1.76 0.61
CA PRO A 64 3.87 2.01 -0.12
C PRO A 64 4.49 0.71 -0.62
N GLN A 65 5.42 0.82 -1.57
CA GLN A 65 6.19 -0.34 -2.05
C GLN A 65 6.96 -0.99 -0.88
N PRO A 66 6.87 -2.31 -0.71
CA PRO A 66 7.59 -3.00 0.37
C PRO A 66 9.10 -3.05 0.12
N ALA A 67 9.52 -3.00 -1.13
CA ALA A 67 10.90 -3.00 -1.59
C ALA A 67 10.98 -2.45 -3.02
N ASN A 68 12.08 -1.79 -3.40
CA ASN A 68 12.28 -1.30 -4.77
C ASN A 68 12.79 -2.39 -5.73
N VAL A 69 13.31 -3.48 -5.19
CA VAL A 69 13.59 -4.72 -5.93
C VAL A 69 13.41 -5.91 -5.00
N TYR A 70 12.87 -6.99 -5.51
CA TYR A 70 12.72 -8.25 -4.77
C TYR A 70 12.69 -9.46 -5.69
N VAL A 71 12.98 -10.62 -5.13
CA VAL A 71 12.89 -11.90 -5.82
C VAL A 71 11.50 -12.48 -5.61
N PHE A 72 10.81 -12.76 -6.70
CA PHE A 72 9.49 -13.41 -6.68
C PHE A 72 9.61 -14.84 -7.19
N ASN A 73 9.22 -15.79 -6.34
CA ASN A 73 9.15 -17.22 -6.69
C ASN A 73 7.71 -17.57 -7.08
N GLY A 74 7.46 -17.71 -8.36
CA GLY A 74 6.16 -18.11 -8.89
C GLY A 74 6.15 -19.55 -9.38
N ALA A 75 4.98 -20.11 -9.68
CA ALA A 75 4.83 -21.45 -10.23
C ALA A 75 5.61 -21.70 -11.55
N LYS A 76 5.95 -20.63 -12.26
CA LYS A 76 6.68 -20.68 -13.55
C LYS A 76 8.18 -20.36 -13.42
N GLY A 77 8.69 -20.15 -12.21
CA GLY A 77 10.10 -19.84 -11.96
C GLY A 77 10.31 -18.66 -11.04
N THR A 78 11.58 -18.29 -10.87
CA THR A 78 12.02 -17.16 -10.05
C THR A 78 12.22 -15.93 -10.93
N PHE A 79 11.66 -14.81 -10.51
CA PHE A 79 11.71 -13.54 -11.24
C PHE A 79 12.25 -12.45 -10.32
N ILE A 80 13.04 -11.54 -10.86
CA ILE A 80 13.42 -10.29 -10.18
C ILE A 80 12.39 -9.24 -10.60
N VAL A 81 11.72 -8.66 -9.60
CA VAL A 81 10.74 -7.61 -9.80
C VAL A 81 11.36 -6.29 -9.34
N LYS A 82 11.41 -5.32 -10.24
CA LYS A 82 11.96 -3.98 -10.02
C LYS A 82 10.81 -2.97 -9.92
N ASN A 83 10.98 -1.92 -9.12
CA ASN A 83 10.08 -0.77 -9.10
C ASN A 83 10.20 -0.02 -10.45
N PRO A 84 9.16 0.04 -11.27
CA PRO A 84 9.25 0.62 -12.61
C PRO A 84 9.56 2.13 -12.60
N GLU A 85 9.09 2.87 -11.61
CA GLU A 85 9.36 4.30 -11.50
C GLU A 85 10.82 4.57 -11.18
N LEU A 86 11.42 3.75 -10.31
CA LEU A 86 12.85 3.82 -10.02
C LEU A 86 13.67 3.42 -11.27
N GLU A 87 13.26 2.38 -11.98
CA GLU A 87 13.91 1.94 -13.21
C GLU A 87 13.91 3.06 -14.26
N HIS A 88 12.77 3.71 -14.50
CA HIS A 88 12.66 4.85 -15.41
C HIS A 88 13.55 6.03 -14.99
N LEU A 89 13.63 6.32 -13.69
CA LEU A 89 14.51 7.37 -13.20
C LEU A 89 15.99 7.04 -13.44
N LEU A 90 16.41 5.82 -13.10
CA LEU A 90 17.79 5.36 -13.34
C LEU A 90 18.14 5.33 -14.83
N ASP A 91 17.22 4.92 -15.69
CA ASP A 91 17.37 4.98 -17.15
C ASP A 91 17.59 6.41 -17.63
N SER A 92 16.77 7.34 -17.19
CA SER A 92 16.85 8.75 -17.57
C SER A 92 18.19 9.41 -17.20
N LYS A 93 18.85 8.88 -16.17
CA LYS A 93 20.18 9.30 -15.70
C LYS A 93 21.33 8.51 -16.30
N GLY A 94 21.07 7.48 -17.10
CA GLY A 94 22.09 6.55 -17.59
C GLY A 94 22.75 5.72 -16.46
N LYS A 95 22.00 5.51 -15.35
CA LYS A 95 22.46 4.81 -14.15
C LYS A 95 21.72 3.48 -13.92
N ASN A 96 20.92 3.00 -14.87
CA ASN A 96 20.25 1.69 -14.76
C ASN A 96 21.25 0.54 -15.00
N LEU A 97 22.07 0.25 -13.99
CA LEU A 97 23.12 -0.76 -14.02
C LEU A 97 22.84 -1.86 -13.00
N ASP A 98 23.10 -3.12 -13.37
CA ASP A 98 22.83 -4.29 -12.52
C ASP A 98 23.47 -4.16 -11.14
N LYS A 99 24.69 -3.62 -11.03
CA LYS A 99 25.37 -3.40 -9.75
C LYS A 99 24.57 -2.58 -8.74
N TYR A 100 23.74 -1.62 -9.20
CA TYR A 100 22.90 -0.83 -8.30
C TYR A 100 21.65 -1.62 -7.87
N TRP A 101 21.09 -2.42 -8.76
CA TRP A 101 19.99 -3.32 -8.42
C TRP A 101 20.44 -4.42 -7.44
N ASP A 102 21.64 -4.95 -7.62
CA ASP A 102 22.23 -5.90 -6.68
C ASP A 102 22.43 -5.28 -5.30
N GLN A 103 22.89 -4.02 -5.25
CA GLN A 103 23.03 -3.28 -4.00
C GLN A 103 21.68 -3.08 -3.32
N ILE A 104 20.67 -2.60 -4.06
CA ILE A 104 19.30 -2.41 -3.53
C ILE A 104 18.73 -3.76 -3.02
N LEU A 105 18.98 -4.85 -3.73
CA LEU A 105 18.52 -6.18 -3.31
C LEU A 105 19.19 -6.63 -2.00
N VAL A 106 20.51 -6.42 -1.86
CA VAL A 106 21.27 -6.71 -0.62
C VAL A 106 20.76 -5.85 0.54
N ASP A 107 20.37 -4.60 0.27
CA ASP A 107 19.81 -3.66 1.24
C ASP A 107 18.29 -3.85 1.47
N ASN A 108 17.75 -5.05 1.21
CA ASN A 108 16.33 -5.39 1.38
C ASN A 108 15.37 -4.48 0.60
N GLY A 109 15.79 -3.99 -0.55
CA GLY A 109 14.98 -3.13 -1.41
C GLY A 109 15.12 -1.63 -1.13
N SER A 110 15.96 -1.23 -0.16
CA SER A 110 16.24 0.16 0.17
C SER A 110 17.21 0.80 -0.83
N VAL A 111 17.00 2.08 -1.13
CA VAL A 111 17.90 2.90 -1.96
C VAL A 111 18.84 3.76 -1.11
N ALA A 112 18.76 3.69 0.22
CA ALA A 112 19.47 4.59 1.14
C ALA A 112 21.00 4.61 0.92
N ASN A 113 21.59 3.45 0.64
CA ASN A 113 23.04 3.30 0.46
C ASN A 113 23.54 3.54 -0.97
N LEU A 114 22.66 3.91 -1.90
CA LEU A 114 23.12 4.28 -3.24
C LEU A 114 23.93 5.58 -3.21
N PRO A 115 24.99 5.69 -4.07
CA PRO A 115 25.77 6.90 -4.17
C PRO A 115 24.94 8.13 -4.55
N SER A 116 25.26 9.31 -4.02
CA SER A 116 24.51 10.56 -4.28
C SER A 116 24.59 11.04 -5.73
N ASP A 117 25.57 10.54 -6.52
CA ASP A 117 25.65 10.77 -7.97
C ASP A 117 24.70 9.86 -8.78
N VAL A 118 24.12 8.86 -8.14
CA VAL A 118 23.09 7.95 -8.69
C VAL A 118 21.70 8.45 -8.33
N LEU A 119 21.44 8.62 -7.03
CA LEU A 119 20.22 9.22 -6.51
C LEU A 119 20.58 10.31 -5.48
N SER A 120 20.06 11.51 -5.68
CA SER A 120 20.14 12.57 -4.66
C SER A 120 19.33 12.18 -3.41
N GLU A 121 19.58 12.86 -2.28
CA GLU A 121 18.85 12.58 -1.04
C GLU A 121 17.33 12.81 -1.20
N ASP A 122 16.93 13.86 -1.93
CA ASP A 122 15.51 14.13 -2.24
C ASP A 122 14.87 12.99 -3.06
N GLU A 123 15.62 12.42 -3.99
CA GLU A 123 15.13 11.25 -4.78
C GLU A 123 15.05 9.99 -3.94
N LYS A 124 16.01 9.75 -3.03
CA LYS A 124 15.94 8.63 -2.09
C LYS A 124 14.71 8.71 -1.20
N GLU A 125 14.32 9.91 -0.75
CA GLU A 125 13.08 10.11 0.03
C GLU A 125 11.80 9.71 -0.74
N ILE A 126 11.81 9.81 -2.08
CA ILE A 126 10.67 9.38 -2.90
C ILE A 126 10.54 7.85 -2.93
N PHE A 127 11.66 7.15 -2.89
CA PHE A 127 11.72 5.67 -3.00
C PHE A 127 11.91 4.96 -1.65
N LEU A 128 11.56 5.62 -0.54
CA LEU A 128 11.50 4.96 0.76
C LEU A 128 10.56 3.75 0.69
N THR A 129 11.03 2.64 1.20
CA THR A 129 10.22 1.42 1.32
C THR A 129 9.23 1.53 2.47
N PHE A 130 8.22 0.68 2.47
CA PHE A 130 7.18 0.69 3.50
C PHE A 130 7.73 0.65 4.94
N PRO A 131 8.74 -0.19 5.29
CA PRO A 131 9.35 -0.17 6.62
C PRO A 131 10.11 1.12 6.97
N GLU A 132 10.65 1.82 5.97
CA GLU A 132 11.42 3.06 6.18
C GLU A 132 10.51 4.28 6.42
N ILE A 133 9.25 4.21 5.98
CA ILE A 133 8.30 5.31 6.14
C ILE A 133 7.83 5.42 7.58
N ASN A 134 7.79 6.64 8.10
CA ASN A 134 7.23 6.91 9.42
C ASN A 134 5.77 6.45 9.50
N GLN A 135 5.49 5.46 10.34
CA GLN A 135 4.17 4.84 10.46
C GLN A 135 3.09 5.82 10.94
N LEU A 136 3.43 6.86 11.70
CA LEU A 136 2.47 7.92 12.04
C LEU A 136 2.03 8.73 10.81
N ALA A 137 2.90 8.95 9.84
CA ALA A 137 2.53 9.62 8.59
C ALA A 137 1.57 8.75 7.76
N LEU A 138 1.79 7.43 7.74
CA LEU A 138 0.88 6.46 7.13
C LEU A 138 -0.51 6.50 7.79
N ILE A 139 -0.56 6.48 9.12
CA ILE A 139 -1.79 6.58 9.92
C ILE A 139 -2.53 7.89 9.64
N GLN A 140 -1.83 9.03 9.57
CA GLN A 140 -2.43 10.32 9.24
C GLN A 140 -3.08 10.32 7.85
N GLN A 141 -2.43 9.76 6.85
CA GLN A 141 -3.02 9.61 5.52
C GLN A 141 -4.25 8.69 5.53
N ALA A 142 -4.17 7.58 6.24
CA ALA A 142 -5.28 6.64 6.37
C ALA A 142 -6.49 7.28 7.07
N ALA A 143 -6.26 8.12 8.08
CA ALA A 143 -7.31 8.86 8.76
C ALA A 143 -8.02 9.86 7.83
N VAL A 144 -7.28 10.53 6.95
CA VAL A 144 -7.90 11.41 5.94
C VAL A 144 -8.78 10.60 4.98
N ARG A 145 -8.31 9.46 4.50
CA ARG A 145 -9.10 8.56 3.63
C ARG A 145 -10.34 8.02 4.33
N GLN A 146 -10.22 7.64 5.61
CA GLN A 146 -11.31 7.03 6.38
C GLN A 146 -12.58 7.90 6.41
N LYS A 147 -12.44 9.21 6.29
CA LYS A 147 -13.59 10.15 6.24
C LYS A 147 -14.49 9.91 5.02
N TYR A 148 -13.95 9.33 3.95
CA TYR A 148 -14.64 9.08 2.68
C TYR A 148 -15.00 7.61 2.47
N ILE A 149 -14.47 6.71 3.29
CA ILE A 149 -14.66 5.27 3.18
C ILE A 149 -15.71 4.84 4.19
N ASP A 150 -16.80 4.30 3.71
CA ASP A 150 -17.91 3.85 4.56
C ASP A 150 -17.66 2.45 5.16
N GLN A 151 -16.84 1.63 4.54
CA GLN A 151 -16.38 0.36 5.10
C GLN A 151 -15.03 0.52 5.82
N THR A 152 -14.08 -0.39 5.60
CA THR A 152 -12.77 -0.41 6.24
C THR A 152 -11.64 -0.29 5.24
N GLN A 153 -10.44 -0.09 5.74
CA GLN A 153 -9.19 -0.11 4.98
C GLN A 153 -8.37 -1.32 5.43
N SER A 154 -7.92 -2.15 4.47
CA SER A 154 -6.91 -3.17 4.72
C SER A 154 -5.54 -2.48 4.81
N LEU A 155 -5.26 -1.89 5.97
CA LEU A 155 -4.05 -1.12 6.24
C LEU A 155 -3.12 -1.91 7.14
N ASN A 156 -1.96 -2.28 6.63
CA ASN A 156 -0.87 -2.85 7.42
C ASN A 156 -0.06 -1.74 8.07
N VAL A 157 0.67 -2.09 9.14
CA VAL A 157 1.71 -1.27 9.75
C VAL A 157 3.00 -2.08 9.81
N ALA A 158 4.14 -1.42 9.63
CA ALA A 158 5.45 -2.06 9.60
C ALA A 158 6.31 -1.54 10.75
N PHE A 159 7.05 -2.45 11.40
CA PHE A 159 7.94 -2.14 12.49
C PHE A 159 9.25 -2.91 12.34
N ASP A 160 10.34 -2.30 12.76
CA ASP A 160 11.60 -3.00 12.94
C ASP A 160 11.48 -3.97 14.13
N PRO A 161 12.09 -5.18 14.08
CA PRO A 161 12.09 -6.09 15.21
C PRO A 161 12.68 -5.52 16.51
N THR A 162 13.49 -4.47 16.39
CA THR A 162 14.10 -3.74 17.53
C THR A 162 13.24 -2.58 18.03
N ASP A 163 12.13 -2.27 17.35
CA ASP A 163 11.23 -1.21 17.78
C ASP A 163 10.66 -1.46 19.18
N SER A 164 10.61 -0.38 19.96
CA SER A 164 10.10 -0.50 21.33
C SER A 164 8.59 -0.78 21.34
N PRO A 165 8.09 -1.59 22.28
CA PRO A 165 6.64 -1.79 22.46
C PRO A 165 5.88 -0.48 22.66
N ARG A 166 6.54 0.54 23.21
CA ARG A 166 5.98 1.89 23.38
C ARG A 166 5.71 2.55 22.04
N TRP A 167 6.62 2.43 21.08
CA TRP A 167 6.44 2.96 19.73
C TRP A 167 5.29 2.25 19.00
N ILE A 168 5.26 0.93 19.04
CA ILE A 168 4.18 0.13 18.47
C ILE A 168 2.83 0.56 19.07
N ASN A 169 2.74 0.67 20.38
CA ASN A 169 1.52 1.13 21.08
C ASN A 169 1.15 2.57 20.65
N GLN A 170 2.12 3.46 20.52
CA GLN A 170 1.86 4.85 20.10
C GLN A 170 1.19 4.92 18.72
N VAL A 171 1.66 4.15 17.74
CA VAL A 171 1.07 4.08 16.39
C VAL A 171 -0.38 3.57 16.45
N HIS A 172 -0.63 2.50 17.21
CA HIS A 172 -1.98 1.94 17.38
C HIS A 172 -2.93 2.93 18.06
N MET A 173 -2.46 3.58 19.13
CA MET A 173 -3.25 4.58 19.85
C MET A 173 -3.56 5.81 18.97
N GLU A 174 -2.62 6.23 18.12
CA GLU A 174 -2.85 7.31 17.19
C GLU A 174 -3.88 6.92 16.12
N ALA A 175 -3.81 5.71 15.59
CA ALA A 175 -4.81 5.18 14.67
C ALA A 175 -6.23 5.24 15.27
N TRP A 176 -6.36 4.78 16.53
CA TRP A 176 -7.64 4.86 17.25
C TRP A 176 -8.12 6.30 17.48
N LYS A 177 -7.25 7.19 17.95
CA LYS A 177 -7.59 8.61 18.19
C LYS A 177 -8.06 9.32 16.93
N LEU A 178 -7.46 9.00 15.78
CA LEU A 178 -7.81 9.58 14.48
C LEU A 178 -9.01 8.92 13.81
N GLY A 179 -9.66 7.95 14.45
CA GLY A 179 -10.90 7.33 13.99
C GLY A 179 -10.72 6.31 12.86
N ILE A 180 -9.53 5.70 12.74
CA ILE A 180 -9.34 4.57 11.83
C ILE A 180 -10.07 3.36 12.40
N LYS A 181 -10.93 2.74 11.59
CA LYS A 181 -11.81 1.64 12.05
C LYS A 181 -11.05 0.35 12.32
N THR A 182 -10.05 0.03 11.50
CA THR A 182 -9.26 -1.21 11.61
C THR A 182 -7.84 -0.99 11.13
N LEU A 183 -6.89 -1.71 11.75
CA LEU A 183 -5.60 -2.06 11.20
C LEU A 183 -5.63 -3.55 10.85
N TYR A 184 -4.81 -3.99 9.87
CA TYR A 184 -4.85 -5.35 9.37
C TYR A 184 -3.69 -6.18 9.92
N TYR A 185 -2.51 -6.16 9.31
CA TYR A 185 -1.35 -6.87 9.83
C TYR A 185 -0.33 -5.91 10.46
N LEU A 186 0.30 -6.38 11.53
CA LEU A 186 1.56 -5.85 12.02
C LEU A 186 2.69 -6.66 11.36
N ARG A 187 3.49 -6.00 10.53
CA ARG A 187 4.62 -6.62 9.82
C ARG A 187 5.92 -6.27 10.52
N THR A 188 6.85 -7.23 10.55
CA THR A 188 8.22 -7.06 11.02
C THR A 188 9.19 -7.63 9.98
N ASP A 189 10.44 -7.23 10.02
CA ASP A 189 11.45 -7.67 9.06
C ASP A 189 11.57 -9.19 8.91
N SER A 190 11.39 -9.94 10.01
CA SER A 190 11.43 -11.41 9.96
C SER A 190 10.31 -11.99 9.10
N VAL A 191 9.15 -11.37 9.11
CA VAL A 191 8.00 -11.77 8.28
C VAL A 191 8.21 -11.33 6.83
N ILE A 192 8.75 -10.13 6.62
CA ILE A 192 9.08 -9.62 5.28
C ILE A 192 10.17 -10.48 4.62
N LYS A 193 11.20 -10.87 5.35
CA LYS A 193 12.26 -11.78 4.86
C LYS A 193 11.73 -13.17 4.52
N GLY A 194 10.80 -13.69 5.30
CA GLY A 194 10.10 -14.93 4.99
C GLY A 194 9.27 -14.84 3.70
N ASP A 195 8.61 -13.72 3.47
CA ASP A 195 7.80 -13.47 2.28
C ASP A 195 8.63 -13.27 1.00
N LEU A 196 9.82 -12.71 1.12
CA LEU A 196 10.73 -12.49 -0.02
C LEU A 196 11.45 -13.79 -0.46
N GLY A 197 11.57 -14.79 0.41
CA GLY A 197 12.37 -15.98 0.14
C GLY A 197 11.68 -17.34 0.25
N SER A 198 10.49 -17.49 0.81
CA SER A 198 9.96 -18.80 1.18
C SER A 198 8.49 -19.07 0.94
N ARG A 199 7.73 -18.22 0.23
CA ARG A 199 6.37 -18.60 -0.13
C ARG A 199 6.37 -19.64 -1.22
N THR A 200 6.23 -20.91 -0.82
CA THR A 200 5.62 -21.93 -1.65
C THR A 200 4.15 -21.56 -1.88
N ALA A 201 3.61 -21.87 -3.05
CA ALA A 201 2.28 -21.48 -3.51
C ALA A 201 1.10 -21.90 -2.59
N ASP A 202 1.38 -22.58 -1.48
CA ASP A 202 0.38 -23.14 -0.57
C ASP A 202 0.04 -22.25 0.65
N ASP A 203 0.76 -21.13 0.88
CA ASP A 203 0.68 -20.45 2.16
C ASP A 203 -0.36 -19.33 2.27
N CYS A 204 -1.21 -19.08 1.30
CA CYS A 204 -2.29 -18.10 1.47
C CYS A 204 -3.51 -18.28 0.56
N LEU A 205 -4.15 -19.44 0.59
CA LEU A 205 -5.48 -19.64 -0.01
C LEU A 205 -6.61 -18.84 0.70
N ALA A 206 -6.35 -18.34 1.92
CA ALA A 206 -7.33 -17.58 2.69
C ALA A 206 -7.36 -16.07 2.39
N CYS A 207 -6.35 -15.54 1.66
CA CYS A 207 -6.28 -14.12 1.30
C CYS A 207 -6.58 -13.84 -0.18
N ASP A 208 -6.82 -14.88 -0.98
CA ASP A 208 -7.11 -14.80 -2.42
C ASP A 208 -8.62 -14.86 -2.74
N GLY A 209 -9.47 -14.54 -1.78
CA GLY A 209 -10.92 -14.42 -1.96
C GLY A 209 -11.36 -13.02 -2.33
#